data_62f6b4de45028c7098e37ca6fd88c68c
#
_entry.id   62f6b4de45028c7098e37ca6fd88c68c
#
_cell.length_a   1.000
_cell.length_b   1.000
_cell.length_c   1.000
_cell.angle_alpha   90.00
_cell.angle_beta   90.00
_cell.angle_gamma   90.00
#
_symmetry.space_group_name_H-M   'P 1'
#
loop_
_entity.id
_entity.type
_entity.pdbx_description
1 polymer ?
#
loop_
_entity_poly.entity_id
_entity_poly.type
_entity_poly.pdbx_seq_one_letter_code
_entity_poly.pdbx_strand_id
1 'polypeptide(L)'
;MKKSEAFGRINAMSGVVKLKDIITLIISIDNFQYDTLDKLNPVDDYLEGIPISEIYVDLSYQRKLILQQLINRLTKYGGFSKEAAGHIDLARRKDGRLFVWDGFHRAIMGGIAGCTKLPASFYTHNKSLTPSEEQQKEANLFEVRNGLAAKVSAGALFKSRVTGRRPDALKTLDVMKACKLNVEGINPDPDAYDLGGFAFFLKHYDKYEVSSISEASNMIRKIWHEKKNMSVTLLIGLTQFLDANDKPATLTLSRLDILDKLTDIVNSGRSKKNQQHFLRPILNGKSAVSVCYNLCAKGLDELYNDNGQELKTFFDAVGLEEDEIDMLDREQ
;
A
#
# COMPACT_ATOMS: atom_id res chain seq x y z
N MET A 1 -15.45 -18.07 13.91
CA MET A 1 -15.74 -16.91 13.03
C MET A 1 -15.12 -17.16 11.66
N LYS A 2 -15.84 -16.88 10.56
CA LYS A 2 -15.29 -17.05 9.20
C LYS A 2 -14.03 -16.18 8.99
N LYS A 3 -13.07 -16.70 8.24
CA LYS A 3 -11.80 -15.99 7.94
C LYS A 3 -12.02 -14.60 7.32
N SER A 4 -12.99 -14.47 6.39
CA SER A 4 -13.34 -13.19 5.75
C SER A 4 -13.91 -12.15 6.75
N GLU A 5 -14.69 -12.61 7.72
CA GLU A 5 -15.24 -11.75 8.76
C GLU A 5 -14.14 -11.25 9.72
N ALA A 6 -13.24 -12.13 10.15
CA ALA A 6 -12.09 -11.75 10.98
C ALA A 6 -11.22 -10.72 10.26
N PHE A 7 -10.93 -10.94 8.96
CA PHE A 7 -10.19 -9.98 8.14
C PHE A 7 -10.90 -8.63 8.05
N GLY A 8 -12.22 -8.64 7.84
CA GLY A 8 -13.02 -7.41 7.83
C GLY A 8 -12.92 -6.64 9.13
N ARG A 9 -13.07 -7.32 10.28
CA ARG A 9 -12.96 -6.71 11.61
C ARG A 9 -11.55 -6.17 11.89
N ILE A 10 -10.49 -6.94 11.58
CA ILE A 10 -9.09 -6.48 11.77
C ILE A 10 -8.81 -5.25 10.89
N ASN A 11 -9.25 -5.27 9.64
CA ASN A 11 -9.04 -4.15 8.72
C ASN A 11 -9.86 -2.90 9.07
N ALA A 12 -10.96 -3.05 9.79
CA ALA A 12 -11.78 -1.95 10.29
C ALA A 12 -11.27 -1.35 11.61
N MET A 13 -10.31 -2.01 12.28
CA MET A 13 -9.70 -1.46 13.49
C MET A 13 -8.89 -0.21 13.15
N SER A 14 -9.04 0.82 13.97
CA SER A 14 -8.32 2.09 13.84
C SER A 14 -8.01 2.68 15.22
N GLY A 15 -7.08 3.62 15.27
CA GLY A 15 -6.68 4.27 16.52
C GLY A 15 -5.96 3.33 17.49
N VAL A 16 -6.24 3.49 18.78
CA VAL A 16 -5.59 2.73 19.86
C VAL A 16 -6.40 1.49 20.21
N VAL A 17 -5.76 0.32 20.14
CA VAL A 17 -6.36 -0.98 20.48
C VAL A 17 -5.46 -1.77 21.41
N LYS A 18 -6.02 -2.73 22.16
CA LYS A 18 -5.21 -3.68 22.92
C LYS A 18 -4.65 -4.76 22.00
N LEU A 19 -3.38 -5.10 22.18
CA LEU A 19 -2.74 -6.18 21.43
C LEU A 19 -3.48 -7.51 21.60
N LYS A 20 -3.92 -7.81 22.82
CA LYS A 20 -4.70 -9.01 23.14
C LYS A 20 -5.97 -9.13 22.29
N ASP A 21 -6.66 -8.03 22.02
CA ASP A 21 -7.93 -8.07 21.27
C ASP A 21 -7.69 -8.48 19.82
N ILE A 22 -6.60 -7.99 19.21
CA ILE A 22 -6.19 -8.41 17.86
C ILE A 22 -5.86 -9.91 17.84
N ILE A 23 -5.06 -10.39 18.79
CA ILE A 23 -4.66 -11.80 18.89
C ILE A 23 -5.91 -12.69 19.10
N THR A 24 -6.79 -12.32 20.01
CA THR A 24 -8.03 -13.06 20.29
C THR A 24 -8.90 -13.17 19.04
N LEU A 25 -9.00 -12.09 18.26
CA LEU A 25 -9.76 -12.08 17.02
C LEU A 25 -9.13 -13.02 15.96
N ILE A 26 -7.82 -13.08 15.87
CA ILE A 26 -7.11 -13.98 14.96
C ILE A 26 -7.33 -15.44 15.36
N ILE A 27 -7.16 -15.78 16.62
CA ILE A 27 -7.32 -17.15 17.13
C ILE A 27 -8.77 -17.63 17.01
N SER A 28 -9.76 -16.73 17.02
CA SER A 28 -11.19 -17.07 16.86
C SER A 28 -11.60 -17.43 15.42
N ILE A 29 -10.69 -17.40 14.45
CA ILE A 29 -10.97 -17.85 13.08
C ILE A 29 -11.22 -19.35 13.08
N ASP A 30 -12.31 -19.78 12.42
CA ASP A 30 -12.66 -21.20 12.30
C ASP A 30 -11.51 -21.98 11.65
N ASN A 31 -11.19 -23.12 12.22
CA ASN A 31 -10.07 -23.98 11.83
C ASN A 31 -8.66 -23.36 11.95
N PHE A 32 -8.52 -22.13 12.51
CA PHE A 32 -7.21 -21.51 12.66
C PHE A 32 -6.26 -22.39 13.51
N GLN A 33 -6.77 -22.99 14.57
CA GLN A 33 -6.00 -23.92 15.41
C GLN A 33 -5.54 -25.14 14.62
N TYR A 34 -6.45 -25.82 13.93
CA TYR A 34 -6.13 -27.05 13.16
C TYR A 34 -5.21 -26.80 11.99
N ASP A 35 -5.41 -25.69 11.26
CA ASP A 35 -4.63 -25.39 10.07
C ASP A 35 -3.26 -24.78 10.35
N THR A 36 -3.12 -24.11 11.50
CA THR A 36 -1.95 -23.31 11.80
C THR A 36 -1.28 -23.75 13.10
N LEU A 37 -1.99 -23.76 14.22
CA LEU A 37 -1.37 -24.01 15.55
C LEU A 37 -0.90 -25.44 15.73
N ASP A 38 -1.67 -26.43 15.22
CA ASP A 38 -1.28 -27.85 15.32
C ASP A 38 -0.02 -28.18 14.52
N LYS A 39 0.34 -27.32 13.54
CA LYS A 39 1.55 -27.44 12.75
C LYS A 39 2.75 -26.69 13.36
N LEU A 40 2.53 -25.94 14.41
CA LEU A 40 3.57 -25.17 15.07
C LEU A 40 4.10 -25.97 16.27
N ASN A 41 5.41 -25.93 16.44
CA ASN A 41 6.00 -26.47 17.69
C ASN A 41 5.48 -25.68 18.88
N PRO A 42 5.14 -26.36 19.99
CA PRO A 42 4.79 -25.68 21.24
C PRO A 42 5.90 -24.73 21.66
N VAL A 43 5.52 -23.53 22.08
CA VAL A 43 6.46 -22.54 22.59
C VAL A 43 6.21 -22.34 24.07
N ASP A 44 7.22 -22.63 24.90
CA ASP A 44 7.16 -22.27 26.32
C ASP A 44 7.05 -20.76 26.48
N ASP A 45 6.26 -20.30 27.44
CA ASP A 45 6.13 -18.88 27.72
C ASP A 45 7.46 -18.28 28.19
N TYR A 46 7.61 -16.97 28.07
CA TYR A 46 8.75 -16.27 28.62
C TYR A 46 8.66 -16.25 30.15
N LEU A 47 9.76 -16.56 30.83
CA LEU A 47 9.86 -16.47 32.29
C LEU A 47 9.64 -15.05 32.78
N GLU A 48 10.26 -14.10 32.06
CA GLU A 48 10.16 -12.66 32.32
C GLU A 48 9.64 -11.93 31.08
N GLY A 49 8.91 -10.84 31.29
CA GLY A 49 8.39 -10.04 30.18
C GLY A 49 7.12 -9.26 30.56
N ILE A 50 6.67 -8.45 29.62
CA ILE A 50 5.45 -7.67 29.76
C ILE A 50 4.25 -8.52 29.33
N PRO A 51 3.20 -8.62 30.15
CA PRO A 51 1.97 -9.32 29.78
C PRO A 51 1.36 -8.72 28.52
N ILE A 52 0.99 -9.58 27.55
CA ILE A 52 0.35 -9.14 26.30
C ILE A 52 -0.94 -8.35 26.56
N SER A 53 -1.62 -8.64 27.66
CA SER A 53 -2.84 -7.93 28.07
C SER A 53 -2.62 -6.46 28.45
N GLU A 54 -1.39 -6.07 28.76
CA GLU A 54 -1.00 -4.70 29.14
C GLU A 54 -0.48 -3.88 27.96
N ILE A 55 -0.26 -4.51 26.79
CA ILE A 55 0.30 -3.87 25.61
C ILE A 55 -0.81 -3.30 24.75
N TYR A 56 -0.62 -2.06 24.33
CA TYR A 56 -1.46 -1.33 23.39
C TYR A 56 -0.75 -1.12 22.06
N VAL A 57 -1.53 -0.98 21.02
CA VAL A 57 -1.07 -0.69 19.65
C VAL A 57 -1.75 0.59 19.18
N ASP A 58 -0.98 1.51 18.65
CA ASP A 58 -1.52 2.69 17.98
C ASP A 58 -1.44 2.49 16.46
N LEU A 59 -2.58 2.13 15.87
CA LEU A 59 -2.69 1.78 14.45
C LEU A 59 -2.55 3.00 13.52
N SER A 60 -2.47 4.22 14.07
CA SER A 60 -2.31 5.43 13.26
C SER A 60 -0.97 5.49 12.53
N TYR A 61 0.10 4.91 13.11
CA TYR A 61 1.43 4.85 12.49
C TYR A 61 1.95 3.42 12.25
N GLN A 62 1.35 2.40 12.88
CA GLN A 62 1.76 1.01 12.67
C GLN A 62 1.43 0.51 11.26
N ARG A 63 2.20 -0.47 10.78
CA ARG A 63 1.93 -1.13 9.51
C ARG A 63 0.60 -1.88 9.55
N LYS A 64 -0.09 -1.90 8.41
CA LYS A 64 -1.27 -2.74 8.24
C LYS A 64 -0.91 -4.20 8.49
N LEU A 65 -1.74 -4.88 9.27
CA LEU A 65 -1.59 -6.31 9.51
C LEU A 65 -2.06 -7.09 8.29
N ILE A 66 -1.13 -7.78 7.62
CA ILE A 66 -1.47 -8.71 6.53
C ILE A 66 -1.43 -10.13 7.11
N LEU A 67 -2.58 -10.56 7.63
CA LEU A 67 -2.69 -11.83 8.37
C LEU A 67 -2.18 -13.03 7.57
N GLN A 68 -2.46 -13.11 6.26
CA GLN A 68 -1.96 -14.22 5.43
C GLN A 68 -0.43 -14.27 5.38
N GLN A 69 0.25 -13.12 5.30
CA GLN A 69 1.72 -13.09 5.34
C GLN A 69 2.27 -13.55 6.70
N LEU A 70 1.58 -13.20 7.77
CA LEU A 70 1.94 -13.59 9.13
C LEU A 70 1.80 -15.09 9.33
N ILE A 71 0.68 -15.68 8.90
CA ILE A 71 0.45 -17.13 8.91
C ILE A 71 1.50 -17.84 8.07
N ASN A 72 1.76 -17.37 6.85
CA ASN A 72 2.75 -17.96 5.96
C ASN A 72 4.17 -17.94 6.57
N ARG A 73 4.52 -16.88 7.31
CA ARG A 73 5.80 -16.83 8.02
C ARG A 73 5.88 -17.85 9.15
N LEU A 74 4.85 -17.93 10.00
CA LEU A 74 4.78 -18.93 11.06
C LEU A 74 4.91 -20.34 10.49
N THR A 75 4.15 -20.67 9.46
CA THR A 75 4.15 -22.00 8.83
C THR A 75 5.50 -22.32 8.16
N LYS A 76 6.08 -21.34 7.44
CA LYS A 76 7.34 -21.53 6.70
C LYS A 76 8.52 -21.86 7.62
N TYR A 77 8.55 -21.30 8.82
CA TYR A 77 9.65 -21.44 9.75
C TYR A 77 9.35 -22.40 10.89
N GLY A 78 8.26 -23.20 10.80
CA GLY A 78 7.89 -24.21 11.79
C GLY A 78 7.41 -23.62 13.12
N GLY A 79 7.02 -22.34 13.14
CA GLY A 79 6.49 -21.70 14.31
C GLY A 79 7.16 -20.37 14.68
N PHE A 80 6.93 -19.96 15.92
CA PHE A 80 7.54 -18.77 16.52
C PHE A 80 8.82 -19.19 17.27
N SER A 81 9.96 -18.64 16.91
CA SER A 81 11.21 -18.81 17.68
C SER A 81 11.41 -17.63 18.61
N LYS A 82 11.49 -17.89 19.92
CA LYS A 82 11.76 -16.89 20.96
C LYS A 82 13.11 -16.21 20.75
N GLU A 83 14.13 -16.99 20.36
CA GLU A 83 15.49 -16.53 20.12
C GLU A 83 15.57 -15.61 18.91
N ALA A 84 14.87 -15.99 17.82
CA ALA A 84 14.84 -15.20 16.59
C ALA A 84 13.94 -13.96 16.70
N ALA A 85 12.93 -13.98 17.56
CA ALA A 85 12.00 -12.86 17.73
C ALA A 85 12.65 -11.65 18.41
N GLY A 86 13.55 -11.88 19.38
CA GLY A 86 14.15 -10.81 20.17
C GLY A 86 13.13 -10.02 20.98
N HIS A 87 13.53 -8.85 21.48
CA HIS A 87 12.66 -7.96 22.23
C HIS A 87 11.73 -7.14 21.32
N ILE A 88 10.55 -6.81 21.84
CA ILE A 88 9.72 -5.74 21.31
C ILE A 88 10.05 -4.43 21.99
N ASP A 89 9.85 -3.31 21.31
CA ASP A 89 10.13 -1.99 21.86
C ASP A 89 8.82 -1.27 22.21
N LEU A 90 8.70 -0.87 23.49
CA LEU A 90 7.52 -0.23 24.06
C LEU A 90 7.81 1.20 24.47
N ALA A 91 6.79 2.05 24.40
CA ALA A 91 6.77 3.38 24.98
C ALA A 91 5.75 3.42 26.11
N ARG A 92 6.15 3.91 27.29
CA ARG A 92 5.21 4.21 28.37
C ARG A 92 4.73 5.65 28.22
N ARG A 93 3.46 5.81 27.87
CA ARG A 93 2.83 7.12 27.80
C ARG A 93 2.50 7.67 29.19
N LYS A 94 2.16 8.97 29.26
CA LYS A 94 1.87 9.68 30.50
C LYS A 94 0.71 9.06 31.29
N ASP A 95 -0.23 8.43 30.62
CA ASP A 95 -1.36 7.71 31.24
C ASP A 95 -1.00 6.33 31.80
N GLY A 96 0.27 5.94 31.74
CA GLY A 96 0.81 4.69 32.23
C GLY A 96 0.72 3.52 31.26
N ARG A 97 -0.02 3.66 30.14
CA ARG A 97 -0.18 2.59 29.12
C ARG A 97 1.12 2.37 28.35
N LEU A 98 1.34 1.09 27.97
CA LEU A 98 2.50 0.65 27.21
C LEU A 98 2.12 0.46 25.75
N PHE A 99 2.74 1.21 24.87
CA PHE A 99 2.48 1.18 23.42
C PHE A 99 3.65 0.53 22.68
N VAL A 100 3.36 -0.51 21.87
CA VAL A 100 4.38 -1.08 21.00
C VAL A 100 4.64 -0.14 19.82
N TRP A 101 5.87 0.34 19.69
CA TRP A 101 6.28 1.16 18.56
C TRP A 101 7.19 0.39 17.58
N ASP A 102 7.92 -0.67 18.04
CA ASP A 102 8.54 -1.65 17.15
C ASP A 102 8.26 -3.08 17.62
N GLY A 103 8.21 -4.01 16.67
CA GLY A 103 7.97 -5.43 16.95
C GLY A 103 6.49 -5.84 16.97
N PHE A 104 5.56 -5.01 16.51
CA PHE A 104 4.12 -5.30 16.47
C PHE A 104 3.78 -6.67 15.87
N HIS A 105 4.33 -6.99 14.68
CA HIS A 105 4.08 -8.30 14.05
C HIS A 105 4.70 -9.46 14.85
N ARG A 106 5.86 -9.25 15.47
CA ARG A 106 6.51 -10.23 16.35
C ARG A 106 5.66 -10.49 17.59
N ALA A 107 5.10 -9.43 18.15
CA ALA A 107 4.20 -9.52 19.30
C ALA A 107 2.94 -10.33 19.00
N ILE A 108 2.33 -10.11 17.83
CA ILE A 108 1.19 -10.92 17.38
C ILE A 108 1.58 -12.38 17.18
N MET A 109 2.71 -12.64 16.50
CA MET A 109 3.18 -14.01 16.26
C MET A 109 3.41 -14.77 17.58
N GLY A 110 4.04 -14.11 18.56
CA GLY A 110 4.23 -14.69 19.89
C GLY A 110 2.91 -15.02 20.59
N GLY A 111 1.97 -14.09 20.56
CA GLY A 111 0.65 -14.32 21.15
C GLY A 111 -0.17 -15.42 20.46
N ILE A 112 -0.09 -15.54 19.14
CA ILE A 112 -0.68 -16.64 18.38
C ILE A 112 -0.03 -17.99 18.76
N ALA A 113 1.28 -18.00 18.97
CA ALA A 113 2.03 -19.19 19.38
C ALA A 113 1.84 -19.58 20.87
N GLY A 114 1.02 -18.84 21.61
CA GLY A 114 0.66 -19.16 23.00
C GLY A 114 1.46 -18.40 24.06
N CYS A 115 2.37 -17.49 23.71
CA CYS A 115 3.04 -16.65 24.70
C CYS A 115 2.03 -15.72 25.38
N THR A 116 2.07 -15.66 26.70
CA THR A 116 1.26 -14.71 27.50
C THR A 116 2.04 -13.45 27.86
N LYS A 117 3.37 -13.52 27.80
CA LYS A 117 4.31 -12.43 28.06
C LYS A 117 5.27 -12.29 26.90
N LEU A 118 5.84 -11.11 26.74
CA LEU A 118 6.86 -10.83 25.71
C LEU A 118 8.03 -10.08 26.33
N PRO A 119 9.27 -10.42 25.95
CA PRO A 119 10.42 -9.64 26.35
C PRO A 119 10.37 -8.28 25.67
N ALA A 120 10.52 -7.25 26.45
CA ALA A 120 10.37 -5.88 25.96
C ALA A 120 11.42 -4.95 26.54
N SER A 121 11.94 -4.07 25.68
CA SER A 121 12.61 -2.85 26.11
C SER A 121 11.61 -1.72 26.10
N PHE A 122 11.65 -0.84 27.07
CA PHE A 122 10.74 0.32 27.07
C PHE A 122 11.43 1.59 27.55
N TYR A 123 10.94 2.71 27.05
CA TYR A 123 11.27 4.03 27.56
C TYR A 123 9.98 4.71 28.04
N THR A 124 10.15 5.69 28.95
CA THR A 124 9.04 6.49 29.44
C THR A 124 9.13 7.88 28.79
N HIS A 125 7.98 8.33 28.27
CA HIS A 125 7.89 9.69 27.77
C HIS A 125 8.11 10.74 28.87
N ASN A 126 8.64 11.90 28.48
CA ASN A 126 8.74 13.04 29.37
C ASN A 126 7.32 13.48 29.77
N LYS A 127 7.11 13.73 31.06
CA LYS A 127 5.82 14.15 31.62
C LYS A 127 5.29 15.48 31.05
N SER A 128 6.17 16.31 30.46
CA SER A 128 5.78 17.58 29.82
C SER A 128 5.12 17.41 28.44
N LEU A 129 5.25 16.26 27.79
CA LEU A 129 4.68 16.02 26.46
C LEU A 129 3.16 15.92 26.53
N THR A 130 2.49 16.44 25.52
CA THR A 130 1.08 16.19 25.26
C THR A 130 0.89 14.79 24.65
N PRO A 131 -0.31 14.19 24.70
CA PRO A 131 -0.56 12.90 24.07
C PRO A 131 -0.24 12.87 22.57
N SER A 132 -0.43 13.98 21.85
CA SER A 132 -0.08 14.11 20.44
C SER A 132 1.43 14.11 20.21
N GLU A 133 2.21 14.74 21.09
CA GLU A 133 3.67 14.74 21.00
C GLU A 133 4.27 13.38 21.37
N GLU A 134 3.66 12.64 22.31
CA GLU A 134 4.05 11.27 22.61
C GLU A 134 3.87 10.37 21.37
N GLN A 135 2.69 10.43 20.73
CA GLN A 135 2.39 9.70 19.50
C GLN A 135 3.34 10.08 18.35
N GLN A 136 3.60 11.38 18.17
CA GLN A 136 4.54 11.88 17.16
C GLN A 136 5.95 11.32 17.37
N LYS A 137 6.42 11.28 18.62
CA LYS A 137 7.73 10.74 18.97
C LYS A 137 7.83 9.24 18.66
N GLU A 138 6.79 8.47 19.01
CA GLU A 138 6.71 7.04 18.69
C GLU A 138 6.72 6.81 17.18
N ALA A 139 5.94 7.58 16.41
CA ALA A 139 5.90 7.50 14.96
C ALA A 139 7.26 7.82 14.32
N ASN A 140 7.99 8.80 14.85
CA ASN A 140 9.34 9.13 14.40
C ASN A 140 10.35 8.01 14.71
N LEU A 141 10.27 7.41 15.90
CA LEU A 141 11.12 6.26 16.26
C LEU A 141 10.82 5.06 15.37
N PHE A 142 9.53 4.79 15.09
CA PHE A 142 9.12 3.76 14.14
C PHE A 142 9.68 4.02 12.74
N GLU A 143 9.65 5.26 12.26
CA GLU A 143 10.24 5.65 10.96
C GLU A 143 11.74 5.36 10.93
N VAL A 144 12.49 5.87 11.92
CA VAL A 144 13.95 5.70 11.99
C VAL A 144 14.33 4.23 12.05
N ARG A 145 13.70 3.45 12.93
CA ARG A 145 13.97 2.02 13.09
C ARG A 145 13.72 1.24 11.81
N ASN A 146 12.61 1.51 11.16
CA ASN A 146 12.22 0.81 9.94
C ASN A 146 12.93 1.33 8.68
N GLY A 147 13.36 2.59 8.66
CA GLY A 147 14.21 3.15 7.60
C GLY A 147 15.60 2.54 7.57
N LEU A 148 16.12 2.15 8.73
CA LEU A 148 17.39 1.42 8.86
C LEU A 148 17.22 -0.08 8.53
N ALA A 149 16.04 -0.65 8.70
CA ALA A 149 15.72 -2.04 8.41
C ALA A 149 15.14 -2.17 6.99
N ALA A 150 15.92 -2.55 6.02
CA ALA A 150 15.74 -2.48 4.55
C ALA A 150 14.44 -3.05 3.91
N LYS A 151 13.28 -3.18 4.58
CA LYS A 151 12.08 -3.83 4.00
C LYS A 151 10.72 -3.24 4.39
N VAL A 152 10.64 -2.00 4.82
CA VAL A 152 9.33 -1.36 5.07
C VAL A 152 8.76 -0.80 3.77
N SER A 153 7.44 -0.98 3.53
CA SER A 153 6.81 -0.39 2.35
C SER A 153 6.90 1.14 2.39
N ALA A 154 7.03 1.76 1.22
CA ALA A 154 7.04 3.22 1.11
C ALA A 154 5.75 3.84 1.71
N GLY A 155 4.61 3.17 1.58
CA GLY A 155 3.34 3.61 2.18
C GLY A 155 3.37 3.60 3.70
N ALA A 156 3.91 2.54 4.31
CA ALA A 156 4.01 2.45 5.77
C ALA A 156 4.97 3.49 6.37
N LEU A 157 6.10 3.75 5.68
CA LEU A 157 7.00 4.84 6.06
C LEU A 157 6.33 6.21 5.94
N PHE A 158 5.60 6.43 4.86
CA PHE A 158 4.87 7.67 4.65
C PHE A 158 3.80 7.88 5.74
N LYS A 159 3.03 6.85 6.08
CA LYS A 159 2.07 6.89 7.18
C LYS A 159 2.73 7.33 8.50
N SER A 160 3.88 6.76 8.82
CA SER A 160 4.66 7.14 10.00
C SER A 160 5.11 8.61 9.94
N ARG A 161 5.59 9.09 8.77
CA ARG A 161 6.00 10.49 8.58
C ARG A 161 4.85 11.48 8.72
N VAL A 162 3.66 11.15 8.23
CA VAL A 162 2.44 11.94 8.39
C VAL A 162 2.07 12.03 9.87
N THR A 163 2.07 10.92 10.59
CA THR A 163 1.80 10.88 12.04
C THR A 163 2.87 11.64 12.82
N GLY A 164 4.13 11.55 12.40
CA GLY A 164 5.25 12.31 12.91
C GLY A 164 5.25 13.79 12.49
N ARG A 165 4.23 14.26 11.78
CA ARG A 165 4.04 15.64 11.33
C ARG A 165 5.22 16.20 10.53
N ARG A 166 5.88 15.35 9.74
CA ARG A 166 6.97 15.78 8.86
C ARG A 166 6.43 16.72 7.78
N PRO A 167 7.00 17.94 7.61
CA PRO A 167 6.47 18.93 6.65
C PRO A 167 6.39 18.42 5.21
N ASP A 168 7.39 17.66 4.76
CA ASP A 168 7.43 17.03 3.45
C ASP A 168 6.28 16.03 3.25
N ALA A 169 6.00 15.21 4.27
CA ALA A 169 4.91 14.25 4.24
C ALA A 169 3.53 14.92 4.29
N LEU A 170 3.37 15.97 5.06
CA LEU A 170 2.12 16.74 5.12
C LEU A 170 1.81 17.39 3.77
N LYS A 171 2.81 18.02 3.12
CA LYS A 171 2.66 18.56 1.76
C LYS A 171 2.23 17.49 0.76
N THR A 172 2.86 16.32 0.79
CA THR A 172 2.46 15.19 -0.06
C THR A 172 1.03 14.74 0.23
N LEU A 173 0.64 14.66 1.50
CA LEU A 173 -0.72 14.30 1.91
C LEU A 173 -1.76 15.28 1.38
N ASP A 174 -1.46 16.58 1.38
CA ASP A 174 -2.37 17.60 0.85
C ASP A 174 -2.58 17.42 -0.66
N VAL A 175 -1.50 17.12 -1.42
CA VAL A 175 -1.62 16.77 -2.84
C VAL A 175 -2.47 15.51 -3.03
N MET A 176 -2.23 14.46 -2.24
CA MET A 176 -3.00 13.22 -2.32
C MET A 176 -4.48 13.44 -2.02
N LYS A 177 -4.82 14.26 -1.03
CA LYS A 177 -6.21 14.61 -0.72
C LYS A 177 -6.86 15.38 -1.86
N ALA A 178 -6.18 16.39 -2.41
CA ALA A 178 -6.69 17.16 -3.55
C ALA A 178 -6.97 16.28 -4.77
N CYS A 179 -6.15 15.23 -4.97
CA CYS A 179 -6.29 14.29 -6.09
C CYS A 179 -7.13 13.05 -5.76
N LYS A 180 -7.74 12.97 -4.58
CA LYS A 180 -8.49 11.80 -4.07
C LYS A 180 -7.70 10.49 -4.14
N LEU A 181 -6.44 10.54 -3.73
CA LEU A 181 -5.53 9.42 -3.67
C LEU A 181 -5.34 8.95 -2.23
N ASN A 182 -5.10 7.65 -2.06
CA ASN A 182 -4.86 7.04 -0.75
C ASN A 182 -3.65 6.08 -0.80
N VAL A 183 -3.05 5.87 0.35
CA VAL A 183 -2.09 4.79 0.62
C VAL A 183 -2.17 4.41 2.09
N GLU A 184 -2.22 3.13 2.39
CA GLU A 184 -2.28 2.61 3.77
C GLU A 184 -3.41 3.22 4.64
N GLY A 185 -4.48 3.70 4.01
CA GLY A 185 -5.63 4.29 4.71
C GLY A 185 -5.38 5.67 5.35
N ILE A 186 -4.43 6.45 4.83
CA ILE A 186 -4.08 7.76 5.38
C ILE A 186 -5.11 8.83 5.01
N ASN A 187 -5.66 8.75 3.80
CA ASN A 187 -6.73 9.64 3.36
C ASN A 187 -8.08 9.06 3.80
N PRO A 188 -8.83 9.73 4.69
CA PRO A 188 -10.11 9.23 5.18
C PRO A 188 -11.26 9.38 4.17
N ASP A 189 -11.03 10.05 3.03
CA ASP A 189 -12.05 10.21 1.98
C ASP A 189 -12.48 8.83 1.45
N PRO A 190 -13.77 8.44 1.57
CA PRO A 190 -14.27 7.15 1.12
C PRO A 190 -14.16 6.97 -0.40
N ASP A 191 -14.04 8.08 -1.15
CA ASP A 191 -13.87 8.10 -2.60
C ASP A 191 -12.41 8.10 -3.04
N ALA A 192 -11.47 8.10 -2.11
CA ALA A 192 -10.05 8.05 -2.44
C ALA A 192 -9.64 6.66 -2.95
N TYR A 193 -8.78 6.64 -3.95
CA TYR A 193 -8.27 5.44 -4.60
C TYR A 193 -6.90 5.05 -4.04
N ASP A 194 -6.73 3.80 -3.69
CA ASP A 194 -5.46 3.26 -3.20
C ASP A 194 -4.42 3.22 -4.33
N LEU A 195 -3.26 3.82 -4.08
CA LEU A 195 -2.15 3.85 -5.03
C LEU A 195 -1.35 2.54 -4.99
N GLY A 196 -1.29 1.85 -6.13
CA GLY A 196 -0.34 0.78 -6.37
C GLY A 196 1.00 1.34 -6.87
N GLY A 197 2.11 1.08 -6.16
CA GLY A 197 3.43 1.60 -6.53
C GLY A 197 3.78 2.96 -5.94
N PHE A 198 3.38 3.23 -4.72
CA PHE A 198 3.52 4.51 -4.03
C PHE A 198 4.96 5.07 -4.00
N ALA A 199 5.99 4.22 -3.92
CA ALA A 199 7.38 4.67 -4.01
C ALA A 199 7.68 5.40 -5.32
N PHE A 200 7.05 4.96 -6.42
CA PHE A 200 7.18 5.62 -7.71
C PHE A 200 6.43 6.96 -7.75
N PHE A 201 5.26 7.04 -7.10
CA PHE A 201 4.54 8.30 -6.93
C PHE A 201 5.40 9.35 -6.21
N LEU A 202 5.98 9.00 -5.06
CA LEU A 202 6.85 9.90 -4.29
C LEU A 202 8.05 10.44 -5.09
N LYS A 203 8.53 9.66 -6.06
CA LYS A 203 9.67 10.04 -6.89
C LYS A 203 9.32 11.02 -8.01
N HIS A 204 8.05 11.11 -8.39
CA HIS A 204 7.65 11.80 -9.61
C HIS A 204 6.59 12.90 -9.44
N TYR A 205 5.74 12.84 -8.41
CA TYR A 205 4.57 13.72 -8.27
C TYR A 205 4.91 15.21 -8.19
N ASP A 206 6.04 15.54 -7.58
CA ASP A 206 6.51 16.92 -7.35
C ASP A 206 7.02 17.63 -8.60
N LYS A 207 7.08 16.91 -9.72
CA LYS A 207 7.50 17.43 -11.02
C LYS A 207 6.36 18.03 -11.83
N TYR A 208 5.11 17.84 -11.38
CA TYR A 208 3.91 18.20 -12.10
C TYR A 208 2.99 19.08 -11.26
N GLU A 209 2.16 19.86 -11.95
CA GLU A 209 1.11 20.64 -11.32
C GLU A 209 0.06 19.74 -10.67
N VAL A 210 -0.44 20.14 -9.50
CA VAL A 210 -1.47 19.38 -8.75
C VAL A 210 -2.75 19.25 -9.56
N SER A 211 -3.09 20.25 -10.36
CA SER A 211 -4.25 20.23 -11.29
C SER A 211 -4.15 19.11 -12.30
N SER A 212 -2.97 18.90 -12.90
CA SER A 212 -2.73 17.82 -13.88
C SER A 212 -2.81 16.44 -13.24
N ILE A 213 -2.29 16.27 -12.01
CA ILE A 213 -2.42 15.02 -11.25
C ILE A 213 -3.89 14.75 -10.90
N SER A 214 -4.62 15.78 -10.46
CA SER A 214 -6.02 15.66 -10.09
C SER A 214 -6.88 15.28 -11.30
N GLU A 215 -6.64 15.88 -12.45
CA GLU A 215 -7.35 15.58 -13.68
C GLU A 215 -7.07 14.15 -14.18
N ALA A 216 -5.82 13.73 -14.21
CA ALA A 216 -5.43 12.35 -14.53
C ALA A 216 -6.10 11.35 -13.58
N SER A 217 -6.11 11.64 -12.27
CA SER A 217 -6.82 10.83 -11.28
C SER A 217 -8.32 10.73 -11.59
N ASN A 218 -8.96 11.85 -11.92
CA ASN A 218 -10.39 11.88 -12.26
C ASN A 218 -10.71 11.07 -13.52
N MET A 219 -9.87 11.13 -14.56
CA MET A 219 -10.02 10.30 -15.76
C MET A 219 -9.98 8.82 -15.43
N ILE A 220 -8.95 8.38 -14.69
CA ILE A 220 -8.80 6.98 -14.30
C ILE A 220 -10.00 6.51 -13.46
N ARG A 221 -10.49 7.33 -12.54
CA ARG A 221 -11.65 7.02 -11.70
C ARG A 221 -12.96 6.88 -12.48
N LYS A 222 -13.17 7.70 -13.50
CA LYS A 222 -14.35 7.59 -14.37
C LYS A 222 -14.37 6.28 -15.14
N ILE A 223 -13.20 5.80 -15.60
CA ILE A 223 -13.07 4.60 -16.40
C ILE A 223 -13.18 3.34 -15.53
N TRP A 224 -12.48 3.32 -14.38
CA TRP A 224 -12.40 2.14 -13.48
C TRP A 224 -13.13 2.39 -12.15
N HIS A 225 -14.35 2.90 -12.20
CA HIS A 225 -15.14 3.29 -11.02
C HIS A 225 -15.43 2.14 -10.04
N GLU A 226 -15.47 0.89 -10.52
CA GLU A 226 -15.73 -0.30 -9.69
C GLU A 226 -14.55 -0.69 -8.81
N LYS A 227 -13.35 -0.21 -9.09
CA LYS A 227 -12.11 -0.61 -8.40
C LYS A 227 -11.43 0.59 -7.80
N LYS A 228 -11.39 0.64 -6.47
CA LYS A 228 -10.71 1.70 -5.72
C LYS A 228 -9.17 1.56 -5.71
N ASN A 229 -8.59 1.00 -6.77
CA ASN A 229 -7.13 0.87 -6.95
C ASN A 229 -6.68 1.66 -8.18
N MET A 230 -5.59 2.40 -8.05
CA MET A 230 -5.02 3.21 -9.11
C MET A 230 -3.57 2.83 -9.38
N SER A 231 -3.25 2.52 -10.63
CA SER A 231 -1.87 2.32 -11.07
C SER A 231 -1.14 3.66 -11.11
N VAL A 232 -0.09 3.79 -10.30
CA VAL A 232 0.75 5.00 -10.31
C VAL A 232 1.41 5.22 -11.66
N THR A 233 1.76 4.16 -12.37
CA THR A 233 2.35 4.25 -13.71
C THR A 233 1.41 4.95 -14.68
N LEU A 234 0.13 4.52 -14.71
CA LEU A 234 -0.88 5.14 -15.55
C LEU A 234 -1.16 6.58 -15.10
N LEU A 235 -1.29 6.81 -13.79
CA LEU A 235 -1.49 8.15 -13.24
C LEU A 235 -0.39 9.12 -13.68
N ILE A 236 0.88 8.76 -13.47
CA ILE A 236 2.01 9.64 -13.82
C ILE A 236 2.15 9.82 -15.34
N GLY A 237 1.89 8.78 -16.13
CA GLY A 237 1.92 8.88 -17.60
C GLY A 237 0.86 9.86 -18.13
N LEU A 238 -0.39 9.75 -17.66
CA LEU A 238 -1.46 10.71 -17.98
C LEU A 238 -1.16 12.12 -17.46
N THR A 239 -0.66 12.22 -16.22
CA THR A 239 -0.25 13.52 -15.65
C THR A 239 0.79 14.21 -16.50
N GLN A 240 1.83 13.48 -16.92
CA GLN A 240 2.89 14.01 -17.79
C GLN A 240 2.33 14.53 -19.12
N PHE A 241 1.39 13.79 -19.69
CA PHE A 241 0.71 14.19 -20.92
C PHE A 241 -0.10 15.46 -20.75
N LEU A 242 -0.92 15.54 -19.69
CA LEU A 242 -1.75 16.72 -19.40
C LEU A 242 -0.91 17.95 -19.11
N ASP A 243 0.16 17.81 -18.31
CA ASP A 243 1.09 18.88 -17.96
C ASP A 243 1.82 19.43 -19.20
N ALA A 244 2.24 18.56 -20.13
CA ALA A 244 2.86 18.96 -21.39
C ALA A 244 1.90 19.69 -22.33
N ASN A 245 0.61 19.35 -22.29
CA ASN A 245 -0.43 19.92 -23.16
C ASN A 245 -1.03 21.24 -22.66
N ASP A 246 -0.79 21.63 -21.43
CA ASP A 246 -1.06 23.01 -20.97
C ASP A 246 -0.13 24.05 -21.63
N LYS A 247 0.92 23.56 -22.32
CA LYS A 247 1.82 24.40 -23.13
C LYS A 247 1.34 24.40 -24.60
N PRO A 248 0.93 25.53 -25.18
CA PRO A 248 0.10 25.63 -26.40
C PRO A 248 0.71 25.13 -27.71
N ALA A 249 1.86 24.49 -27.71
CA ALA A 249 2.59 24.18 -28.95
C ALA A 249 2.42 22.73 -29.49
N THR A 250 1.68 21.80 -28.81
CA THR A 250 1.76 20.37 -29.15
C THR A 250 0.44 19.59 -29.10
N LEU A 251 -0.75 20.23 -29.08
CA LEU A 251 -2.04 19.53 -28.95
C LEU A 251 -2.55 18.95 -30.26
N THR A 252 -2.68 17.62 -30.32
CA THR A 252 -3.44 16.90 -31.37
C THR A 252 -4.74 16.29 -30.89
N LEU A 253 -4.96 16.16 -29.57
CA LEU A 253 -6.18 15.56 -28.98
C LEU A 253 -6.72 16.40 -27.82
N SER A 254 -8.03 16.58 -27.77
CA SER A 254 -8.66 17.21 -26.60
C SER A 254 -8.66 16.24 -25.40
N ARG A 255 -8.76 16.80 -24.18
CA ARG A 255 -8.86 15.99 -22.94
C ARG A 255 -10.08 15.05 -22.94
N LEU A 256 -11.15 15.43 -23.62
CA LEU A 256 -12.35 14.60 -23.79
C LEU A 256 -12.08 13.42 -24.72
N ASP A 257 -11.38 13.64 -25.83
CA ASP A 257 -11.04 12.59 -26.79
C ASP A 257 -10.18 11.50 -26.14
N ILE A 258 -9.23 11.87 -25.25
CA ILE A 258 -8.43 10.93 -24.49
C ILE A 258 -9.31 10.10 -23.55
N LEU A 259 -10.23 10.74 -22.83
CA LEU A 259 -11.12 10.04 -21.91
C LEU A 259 -12.03 9.04 -22.66
N ASP A 260 -12.60 9.47 -23.78
CA ASP A 260 -13.49 8.63 -24.59
C ASP A 260 -12.73 7.43 -25.15
N LYS A 261 -11.52 7.62 -25.68
CA LYS A 261 -10.70 6.52 -26.20
C LYS A 261 -10.19 5.56 -25.13
N LEU A 262 -9.77 6.05 -23.98
CA LEU A 262 -9.44 5.18 -22.84
C LEU A 262 -10.68 4.39 -22.41
N THR A 263 -11.87 5.00 -22.45
CA THR A 263 -13.13 4.33 -22.14
C THR A 263 -13.43 3.23 -23.16
N ASP A 264 -13.24 3.48 -24.45
CA ASP A 264 -13.43 2.51 -25.52
C ASP A 264 -12.48 1.31 -25.40
N ILE A 265 -11.19 1.55 -25.12
CA ILE A 265 -10.20 0.50 -24.88
C ILE A 265 -10.64 -0.39 -23.71
N VAL A 266 -11.11 0.19 -22.61
CA VAL A 266 -11.61 -0.58 -21.45
C VAL A 266 -12.87 -1.37 -21.82
N ASN A 267 -13.79 -0.78 -22.56
CA ASN A 267 -15.04 -1.43 -22.97
C ASN A 267 -14.85 -2.54 -24.01
N SER A 268 -13.78 -2.49 -24.81
CA SER A 268 -13.44 -3.53 -25.82
C SER A 268 -13.12 -4.90 -25.19
N GLY A 269 -12.96 -4.97 -23.87
CA GLY A 269 -12.82 -6.21 -23.10
C GLY A 269 -11.39 -6.57 -22.73
N ARG A 270 -10.38 -5.95 -23.32
CA ARG A 270 -8.97 -6.24 -23.08
C ARG A 270 -8.49 -5.82 -21.69
N SER A 271 -9.10 -4.78 -21.11
CA SER A 271 -8.72 -4.27 -19.80
C SER A 271 -9.82 -4.29 -18.75
N LYS A 272 -10.90 -5.08 -18.98
CA LYS A 272 -12.05 -5.17 -18.04
C LYS A 272 -11.64 -5.53 -16.62
N LYS A 273 -10.52 -6.22 -16.41
CA LYS A 273 -10.13 -6.75 -15.10
C LYS A 273 -9.40 -5.74 -14.21
N ASN A 274 -8.46 -4.96 -14.72
CA ASN A 274 -7.80 -3.88 -13.95
C ASN A 274 -6.82 -3.06 -14.82
N GLN A 275 -6.37 -1.93 -14.31
CA GLN A 275 -5.37 -1.05 -14.94
C GLN A 275 -4.02 -1.77 -15.19
N GLN A 276 -3.61 -2.67 -14.31
CA GLN A 276 -2.36 -3.44 -14.47
C GLN A 276 -2.44 -4.40 -15.65
N HIS A 277 -3.62 -4.97 -15.91
CA HIS A 277 -3.83 -5.84 -17.07
C HIS A 277 -3.72 -5.05 -18.39
N PHE A 278 -4.18 -3.81 -18.41
CA PHE A 278 -4.00 -2.88 -19.53
C PHE A 278 -2.52 -2.55 -19.78
N LEU A 279 -1.75 -2.37 -18.71
CA LEU A 279 -0.35 -1.98 -18.79
C LEU A 279 0.63 -3.16 -18.95
N ARG A 280 0.22 -4.39 -18.61
CA ARG A 280 1.09 -5.56 -18.58
C ARG A 280 1.79 -5.86 -19.92
N PRO A 281 1.11 -5.78 -21.09
CA PRO A 281 1.76 -5.94 -22.38
C PRO A 281 2.80 -4.87 -22.69
N ILE A 282 2.68 -3.71 -22.08
CA ILE A 282 3.43 -2.50 -22.39
C ILE A 282 4.73 -2.40 -21.57
N LEU A 283 4.82 -3.09 -20.44
CA LEU A 283 5.85 -2.86 -19.43
C LEU A 283 7.11 -3.72 -19.59
N ASN A 284 7.14 -4.69 -20.49
CA ASN A 284 8.31 -5.51 -20.69
C ASN A 284 9.48 -4.69 -21.28
N GLY A 285 10.41 -4.31 -20.38
CA GLY A 285 11.68 -3.70 -20.73
C GLY A 285 11.69 -2.17 -20.94
N LYS A 286 10.56 -1.47 -20.84
CA LYS A 286 10.50 0.00 -21.06
C LYS A 286 10.02 0.75 -19.84
N SER A 287 10.43 2.02 -19.72
CA SER A 287 9.92 2.92 -18.68
C SER A 287 8.40 3.07 -18.84
N ALA A 288 7.65 2.59 -17.86
CA ALA A 288 6.21 2.63 -17.87
C ALA A 288 5.62 4.03 -18.10
N VAL A 289 6.29 5.06 -17.57
CA VAL A 289 5.91 6.47 -17.77
C VAL A 289 6.08 6.88 -19.24
N SER A 290 7.21 6.52 -19.84
CA SER A 290 7.49 6.82 -21.25
C SER A 290 6.49 6.15 -22.19
N VAL A 291 6.09 4.92 -21.86
CA VAL A 291 5.06 4.18 -22.62
C VAL A 291 3.70 4.86 -22.50
N CYS A 292 3.24 5.16 -21.29
CA CYS A 292 1.94 5.85 -21.10
C CYS A 292 1.95 7.24 -21.77
N TYR A 293 3.05 7.98 -21.68
CA TYR A 293 3.20 9.25 -22.36
C TYR A 293 3.13 9.11 -23.89
N ASN A 294 3.86 8.16 -24.47
CA ASN A 294 3.86 7.93 -25.90
C ASN A 294 2.49 7.47 -26.42
N LEU A 295 1.77 6.64 -25.65
CA LEU A 295 0.40 6.25 -25.97
C LEU A 295 -0.53 7.46 -26.03
N CYS A 296 -0.44 8.35 -25.05
CA CYS A 296 -1.24 9.57 -25.03
C CYS A 296 -0.82 10.57 -26.12
N ALA A 297 0.48 10.74 -26.35
CA ALA A 297 1.03 11.74 -27.27
C ALA A 297 0.89 11.38 -28.77
N LYS A 298 0.95 10.07 -29.12
CA LYS A 298 0.80 9.63 -30.53
C LYS A 298 -0.66 9.53 -30.99
N GLY A 299 -1.59 9.80 -30.11
CA GLY A 299 -3.01 9.64 -30.38
C GLY A 299 -3.42 8.16 -30.28
N LEU A 300 -4.38 7.91 -29.38
CA LEU A 300 -4.96 6.58 -29.25
C LEU A 300 -5.66 6.11 -30.53
N ASP A 301 -5.89 7.01 -31.50
CA ASP A 301 -6.49 6.70 -32.82
C ASP A 301 -5.64 5.72 -33.65
N GLU A 302 -4.32 5.81 -33.58
CA GLU A 302 -3.42 4.89 -34.27
C GLU A 302 -3.42 3.48 -33.65
N LEU A 303 -3.93 3.39 -32.41
CA LEU A 303 -4.00 2.11 -31.66
C LEU A 303 -5.33 1.40 -31.88
N TYR A 304 -6.29 2.03 -32.51
CA TYR A 304 -7.63 1.52 -32.71
C TYR A 304 -8.01 1.56 -34.16
N ASN A 305 -7.74 0.47 -34.85
CA ASN A 305 -8.24 0.33 -36.19
C ASN A 305 -9.11 -0.92 -36.29
N ASP A 306 -10.30 -0.77 -36.89
CA ASP A 306 -11.40 -1.75 -36.94
C ASP A 306 -11.07 -3.11 -37.57
N ASN A 307 -9.84 -3.33 -38.06
CA ASN A 307 -9.42 -4.50 -38.83
C ASN A 307 -8.53 -5.51 -38.06
N GLY A 308 -8.46 -5.45 -36.75
CA GLY A 308 -7.68 -6.40 -35.94
C GLY A 308 -6.16 -6.21 -35.94
N GLN A 309 -5.65 -5.12 -36.55
CA GLN A 309 -4.24 -4.73 -36.48
C GLN A 309 -3.88 -3.90 -35.24
N GLU A 310 -4.81 -3.76 -34.35
CA GLU A 310 -4.74 -2.89 -33.16
C GLU A 310 -3.51 -3.19 -32.30
N LEU A 311 -3.20 -4.47 -32.06
CA LEU A 311 -2.06 -4.87 -31.24
C LEU A 311 -0.74 -4.55 -31.94
N LYS A 312 -0.62 -4.83 -33.24
CA LYS A 312 0.61 -4.58 -33.99
C LYS A 312 0.95 -3.09 -34.03
N THR A 313 -0.04 -2.25 -34.37
CA THR A 313 0.13 -0.79 -34.36
C THR A 313 0.47 -0.25 -32.98
N PHE A 314 -0.16 -0.84 -31.93
CA PHE A 314 0.14 -0.52 -30.54
C PHE A 314 1.59 -0.88 -30.16
N PHE A 315 2.04 -2.10 -30.47
CA PHE A 315 3.37 -2.56 -30.15
C PHE A 315 4.45 -1.84 -30.96
N ASP A 316 4.20 -1.55 -32.22
CA ASP A 316 5.06 -0.71 -33.06
C ASP A 316 5.20 0.71 -32.47
N ALA A 317 4.10 1.30 -32.00
CA ALA A 317 4.11 2.62 -31.38
C ALA A 317 4.91 2.67 -30.07
N VAL A 318 4.96 1.56 -29.32
CA VAL A 318 5.76 1.42 -28.10
C VAL A 318 7.12 0.77 -28.37
N GLY A 319 7.39 0.38 -29.65
CA GLY A 319 8.66 -0.19 -30.12
C GLY A 319 8.96 -1.55 -29.51
N LEU A 320 7.95 -2.42 -29.39
CA LEU A 320 8.10 -3.84 -29.06
C LEU A 320 8.23 -4.64 -30.38
N GLU A 321 9.13 -5.62 -30.40
CA GLU A 321 9.30 -6.52 -31.53
C GLU A 321 8.21 -7.59 -31.56
N GLU A 322 7.94 -8.16 -32.74
CA GLU A 322 6.87 -9.16 -32.93
C GLU A 322 7.06 -10.40 -32.05
N ASP A 323 8.30 -10.80 -31.78
CA ASP A 323 8.66 -11.94 -30.93
C ASP A 323 8.30 -11.73 -29.46
N GLU A 324 8.28 -10.48 -28.99
CA GLU A 324 7.88 -10.12 -27.63
C GLU A 324 6.35 -10.15 -27.46
N ILE A 325 5.61 -9.93 -28.55
CA ILE A 325 4.14 -10.01 -28.59
C ILE A 325 3.68 -11.48 -28.41
N ASP A 326 4.31 -12.40 -29.13
CA ASP A 326 4.01 -13.83 -29.10
C ASP A 326 4.29 -14.47 -27.73
N MET A 327 5.27 -13.96 -26.98
CA MET A 327 5.54 -14.43 -25.61
C MET A 327 4.47 -13.98 -24.62
N LEU A 328 3.87 -12.81 -24.83
CA LEU A 328 2.81 -12.27 -23.96
C LEU A 328 1.48 -13.02 -24.11
N ASP A 329 1.20 -13.53 -25.32
CA ASP A 329 -0.02 -14.33 -25.60
C ASP A 329 0.07 -15.78 -25.05
N ARG A 330 1.28 -16.31 -24.85
CA ARG A 330 1.48 -17.70 -24.32
C ARG A 330 1.44 -17.78 -22.79
N GLU A 331 1.53 -16.66 -22.08
CA GLU A 331 1.43 -16.61 -20.61
C GLU A 331 0.01 -16.32 -20.09
N GLN A 332 -1.00 -16.32 -20.96
CA GLN A 332 -2.43 -16.25 -20.61
C GLN A 332 -3.06 -17.65 -20.49
#